data_c7890250f02c6203ae9d28a7e805f0f7
#
_entry.id   c7890250f02c6203ae9d28a7e805f0f7
#
_cell.length_a   1.000
_cell.length_b   1.000
_cell.length_c   1.000
_cell.angle_alpha   90.00
_cell.angle_beta   90.00
_cell.angle_gamma   90.00
#
_symmetry.space_group_name_H-M   'P 1'
#
loop_
_entity.id
_entity.type
_entity.pdbx_description
1 polymer ?
#
loop_
_entity_poly.entity_id
_entity_poly.type
_entity_poly.pdbx_seq_one_letter_code
_entity_poly.pdbx_strand_id
1 'polypeptide(L)'
;MSLALSYPHDPATGSPQPLPAEALWAVAAQLRAVVARDGSPWALSTHALVAAVAQLQVNGRRIASAWEFGQRVHDASGHEVLGVFETDPSTPGLALVSVNRQLIGDRPDLELSTVAHEVGHIVFDAPPSVTEPTRRYRSVTAGPNCLDGASARAERRANEFMGALLVPPRPLHLRLVARARSEGLPMVHAPHRGRPGSRVLPASTQPDALAGLTAALAGDFGVSDRFIAVRLRRYRLIAGDGR
;
A
#
# COMPACT_ATOMS: atom_id res chain seq x y z
N MET A 1 6.41 1.76 -22.54
CA MET A 1 6.32 3.14 -21.99
C MET A 1 6.62 3.06 -20.51
N SER A 2 7.57 3.85 -19.99
CA SER A 2 7.86 3.92 -18.55
C SER A 2 6.69 4.62 -17.85
N LEU A 3 6.22 4.05 -16.73
CA LEU A 3 5.17 4.65 -15.89
C LEU A 3 5.71 5.91 -15.20
N ALA A 4 5.01 7.02 -15.38
CA ALA A 4 5.34 8.29 -14.74
C ALA A 4 4.39 8.57 -13.56
N LEU A 5 4.94 8.80 -12.38
CA LEU A 5 4.24 9.19 -11.16
C LEU A 5 4.69 10.58 -10.71
N SER A 6 3.76 11.35 -10.15
CA SER A 6 4.07 12.68 -9.65
C SER A 6 3.31 12.99 -8.36
N TYR A 7 3.99 13.65 -7.43
CA TYR A 7 3.46 14.14 -6.16
C TYR A 7 4.26 15.35 -5.66
N PRO A 8 3.73 16.15 -4.72
CA PRO A 8 4.46 17.26 -4.10
C PRO A 8 5.75 16.80 -3.40
N HIS A 9 6.88 17.37 -3.82
CA HIS A 9 8.21 17.03 -3.32
C HIS A 9 9.10 18.28 -3.26
N ASP A 10 10.21 18.17 -2.57
CA ASP A 10 11.29 19.16 -2.62
C ASP A 10 12.07 18.97 -3.94
N PRO A 11 12.09 19.96 -4.84
CA PRO A 11 12.80 19.83 -6.11
C PRO A 11 14.31 19.61 -5.95
N ALA A 12 14.93 20.15 -4.90
CA ALA A 12 16.37 20.05 -4.67
C ALA A 12 16.77 18.64 -4.23
N THR A 13 16.06 18.08 -3.26
CA THR A 13 16.40 16.77 -2.67
C THR A 13 15.61 15.62 -3.28
N GLY A 14 14.46 15.87 -3.89
CA GLY A 14 13.52 14.81 -4.32
C GLY A 14 12.69 14.23 -3.19
N SER A 15 12.87 14.68 -1.97
CA SER A 15 12.15 14.17 -0.80
C SER A 15 10.66 14.55 -0.86
N PRO A 16 9.73 13.64 -0.53
CA PRO A 16 8.31 13.96 -0.51
C PRO A 16 8.01 14.99 0.58
N GLN A 17 7.21 16.00 0.22
CA GLN A 17 6.61 16.91 1.19
C GLN A 17 5.60 16.13 2.08
N PRO A 18 5.14 16.70 3.21
CA PRO A 18 4.04 16.11 3.96
C PRO A 18 2.81 15.92 3.07
N LEU A 19 2.41 14.66 2.86
CA LEU A 19 1.31 14.30 1.99
C LEU A 19 0.10 13.85 2.83
N PRO A 20 -1.09 14.44 2.62
CA PRO A 20 -2.32 13.91 3.19
C PRO A 20 -2.65 12.54 2.55
N ALA A 21 -3.49 11.76 3.23
CA ALA A 21 -3.85 10.42 2.78
C ALA A 21 -4.43 10.40 1.35
N GLU A 22 -5.23 11.39 1.02
CA GLU A 22 -5.84 11.53 -0.31
C GLU A 22 -4.82 11.69 -1.43
N ALA A 23 -3.72 12.41 -1.18
CA ALA A 23 -2.63 12.55 -2.13
C ALA A 23 -1.91 11.21 -2.34
N LEU A 24 -1.66 10.45 -1.28
CA LEU A 24 -1.08 9.10 -1.36
C LEU A 24 -2.00 8.16 -2.16
N TRP A 25 -3.32 8.25 -1.95
CA TRP A 25 -4.29 7.45 -2.72
C TRP A 25 -4.32 7.82 -4.18
N ALA A 26 -4.16 9.10 -4.53
CA ALA A 26 -4.08 9.53 -5.92
C ALA A 26 -2.85 8.95 -6.63
N VAL A 27 -1.70 8.90 -5.96
CA VAL A 27 -0.48 8.25 -6.50
C VAL A 27 -0.70 6.74 -6.65
N ALA A 28 -1.28 6.09 -5.64
CA ALA A 28 -1.61 4.67 -5.70
C ALA A 28 -2.58 4.35 -6.87
N ALA A 29 -3.56 5.21 -7.11
CA ALA A 29 -4.50 5.06 -8.22
C ALA A 29 -3.82 5.18 -9.60
N GLN A 30 -2.81 6.04 -9.75
CA GLN A 30 -2.03 6.15 -10.99
C GLN A 30 -1.29 4.83 -11.29
N LEU A 31 -0.59 4.27 -10.30
CA LEU A 31 0.08 2.98 -10.45
C LEU A 31 -0.92 1.86 -10.73
N ARG A 32 -2.00 1.80 -9.96
CA ARG A 32 -3.03 0.76 -10.12
C ARG A 32 -3.66 0.78 -11.52
N ALA A 33 -3.88 1.95 -12.10
CA ALA A 33 -4.45 2.07 -13.44
C ALA A 33 -3.59 1.39 -14.53
N VAL A 34 -2.29 1.21 -14.28
CA VAL A 34 -1.39 0.48 -15.19
C VAL A 34 -1.40 -1.01 -14.86
N VAL A 35 -1.26 -1.36 -13.57
CA VAL A 35 -1.15 -2.75 -13.12
C VAL A 35 -2.44 -3.56 -13.38
N ALA A 36 -3.60 -2.94 -13.24
CA ALA A 36 -4.90 -3.61 -13.38
C ALA A 36 -5.41 -3.74 -14.82
N ARG A 37 -4.64 -3.31 -15.83
CA ARG A 37 -5.11 -3.33 -17.24
C ARG A 37 -5.43 -4.72 -17.76
N ASP A 38 -4.59 -5.69 -17.39
CA ASP A 38 -4.62 -7.04 -17.99
C ASP A 38 -5.12 -8.12 -17.00
N GLY A 39 -5.75 -7.71 -15.90
CA GLY A 39 -6.14 -8.61 -14.83
C GLY A 39 -7.51 -8.33 -14.21
N SER A 40 -7.73 -8.90 -13.04
CA SER A 40 -8.93 -8.60 -12.24
C SER A 40 -9.00 -7.11 -11.90
N PRO A 41 -10.16 -6.46 -12.06
CA PRO A 41 -10.30 -5.05 -11.68
C PRO A 41 -10.18 -4.84 -10.16
N TRP A 42 -10.28 -5.92 -9.37
CA TRP A 42 -10.28 -5.87 -7.92
C TRP A 42 -8.98 -6.34 -7.30
N ALA A 43 -8.49 -7.54 -7.64
CA ALA A 43 -7.25 -8.10 -7.12
C ALA A 43 -6.06 -7.76 -8.02
N LEU A 44 -4.93 -7.40 -7.41
CA LEU A 44 -3.64 -7.28 -8.09
C LEU A 44 -2.81 -8.54 -7.86
N SER A 45 -1.81 -8.78 -8.72
CA SER A 45 -0.84 -9.85 -8.51
C SER A 45 0.54 -9.27 -8.17
N THR A 46 1.29 -10.01 -7.36
CA THR A 46 2.70 -9.70 -7.04
C THR A 46 3.53 -9.51 -8.31
N HIS A 47 3.40 -10.43 -9.27
CA HIS A 47 4.14 -10.39 -10.53
C HIS A 47 3.84 -9.10 -11.34
N ALA A 48 2.56 -8.72 -11.45
CA ALA A 48 2.18 -7.51 -12.17
C ALA A 48 2.69 -6.24 -11.50
N LEU A 49 2.71 -6.20 -10.15
CA LEU A 49 3.28 -5.08 -9.39
C LEU A 49 4.78 -4.96 -9.63
N VAL A 50 5.53 -6.05 -9.49
CA VAL A 50 6.99 -6.09 -9.71
C VAL A 50 7.34 -5.65 -11.13
N ALA A 51 6.63 -6.18 -12.13
CA ALA A 51 6.85 -5.81 -13.53
C ALA A 51 6.55 -4.33 -13.80
N ALA A 52 5.48 -3.78 -13.22
CA ALA A 52 5.11 -2.39 -13.42
C ALA A 52 6.10 -1.39 -12.80
N VAL A 53 6.81 -1.78 -11.74
CA VAL A 53 7.76 -0.91 -11.04
C VAL A 53 9.23 -1.20 -11.41
N ALA A 54 9.50 -2.15 -12.31
CA ALA A 54 10.86 -2.46 -12.75
C ALA A 54 11.62 -1.23 -13.28
N GLN A 55 10.89 -0.32 -13.93
CA GLN A 55 11.39 1.00 -14.34
C GLN A 55 10.29 2.04 -14.20
N LEU A 56 10.47 2.99 -13.31
CA LEU A 56 9.56 4.10 -13.04
C LEU A 56 10.21 5.44 -13.39
N GLN A 57 9.37 6.42 -13.68
CA GLN A 57 9.72 7.83 -13.61
C GLN A 57 8.94 8.45 -12.45
N VAL A 58 9.61 8.92 -11.42
CA VAL A 58 8.97 9.53 -10.25
C VAL A 58 9.45 10.97 -10.13
N ASN A 59 8.54 11.92 -10.22
CA ASN A 59 8.86 13.36 -10.18
C ASN A 59 9.98 13.75 -11.17
N GLY A 60 9.96 13.17 -12.38
CA GLY A 60 10.98 13.38 -13.40
C GLY A 60 12.27 12.56 -13.22
N ARG A 61 12.47 11.86 -12.11
CA ARG A 61 13.64 11.01 -11.84
C ARG A 61 13.39 9.57 -12.28
N ARG A 62 14.38 8.97 -12.92
CA ARG A 62 14.32 7.55 -13.30
C ARG A 62 14.70 6.68 -12.11
N ILE A 63 13.85 5.73 -11.78
CA ILE A 63 14.06 4.74 -10.72
C ILE A 63 13.95 3.36 -11.37
N ALA A 64 14.97 2.54 -11.17
CA ALA A 64 14.94 1.11 -11.49
C ALA A 64 14.76 0.33 -10.19
N SER A 65 14.12 -0.84 -10.25
CA SER A 65 14.03 -1.73 -9.08
C SER A 65 14.53 -3.14 -9.42
N ALA A 66 15.31 -3.72 -8.52
CA ALA A 66 15.72 -5.11 -8.54
C ALA A 66 15.14 -5.83 -7.34
N TRP A 67 14.61 -7.03 -7.57
CA TRP A 67 13.84 -7.80 -6.58
C TRP A 67 14.51 -9.16 -6.32
N GLU A 68 14.62 -9.50 -5.03
CA GLU A 68 15.11 -10.80 -4.56
C GLU A 68 14.05 -11.43 -3.64
N PHE A 69 13.66 -12.67 -3.93
CA PHE A 69 12.62 -13.41 -3.22
C PHE A 69 13.09 -14.65 -2.47
N GLY A 70 14.39 -14.96 -2.52
CA GLY A 70 14.94 -16.22 -2.00
C GLY A 70 15.69 -16.08 -0.68
N GLN A 71 16.06 -14.88 -0.30
CA GLN A 71 16.94 -14.65 0.84
C GLN A 71 16.16 -14.38 2.12
N ARG A 72 16.72 -14.83 3.25
CA ARG A 72 16.31 -14.37 4.57
C ARG A 72 16.81 -12.96 4.78
N VAL A 73 15.95 -12.09 5.21
CA VAL A 73 16.28 -10.69 5.52
C VAL A 73 16.03 -10.38 6.98
N HIS A 74 16.91 -9.56 7.55
CA HIS A 74 16.90 -9.24 8.98
C HIS A 74 16.93 -7.74 9.19
N ASP A 75 16.36 -7.28 10.28
CA ASP A 75 16.50 -5.91 10.76
C ASP A 75 17.91 -5.67 11.38
N ALA A 76 18.15 -4.45 11.86
CA ALA A 76 19.41 -4.08 12.51
C ALA A 76 19.65 -4.83 13.84
N SER A 77 18.62 -5.41 14.42
CA SER A 77 18.67 -6.21 15.66
C SER A 77 18.82 -7.70 15.40
N GLY A 78 18.87 -8.12 14.11
CA GLY A 78 19.01 -9.52 13.70
C GLY A 78 17.69 -10.30 13.68
N HIS A 79 16.54 -9.66 13.85
CA HIS A 79 15.25 -10.33 13.71
C HIS A 79 14.88 -10.48 12.24
N GLU A 80 14.34 -11.65 11.87
CA GLU A 80 13.80 -11.85 10.52
C GLU A 80 12.61 -10.93 10.27
N VAL A 81 12.58 -10.33 9.07
CA VAL A 81 11.54 -9.40 8.62
C VAL A 81 10.96 -9.84 7.28
N LEU A 82 9.77 -9.34 6.94
CA LEU A 82 9.04 -9.75 5.73
C LEU A 82 9.68 -9.17 4.46
N GLY A 83 10.16 -7.93 4.52
CA GLY A 83 10.77 -7.24 3.39
C GLY A 83 11.75 -6.17 3.82
N VAL A 84 12.65 -5.84 2.91
CA VAL A 84 13.64 -4.77 3.08
C VAL A 84 13.78 -4.01 1.76
N PHE A 85 13.71 -2.70 1.84
CA PHE A 85 14.04 -1.78 0.75
C PHE A 85 15.37 -1.09 1.06
N GLU A 86 16.25 -1.02 0.07
CA GLU A 86 17.55 -0.37 0.18
C GLU A 86 17.88 0.44 -1.09
N THR A 87 18.66 1.50 -0.92
CA THR A 87 19.31 2.21 -2.03
C THR A 87 20.84 2.17 -1.85
N ASP A 88 21.56 2.01 -2.97
CA ASP A 88 23.02 2.00 -2.97
C ASP A 88 23.56 3.33 -3.52
N PRO A 89 24.42 4.03 -2.76
CA PRO A 89 25.10 5.24 -3.23
C PRO A 89 25.91 5.06 -4.52
N SER A 90 26.44 3.85 -4.75
CA SER A 90 27.22 3.54 -5.97
C SER A 90 26.34 3.43 -7.23
N THR A 91 25.03 3.24 -7.06
CA THR A 91 24.09 3.07 -8.15
C THR A 91 22.84 3.95 -7.94
N PRO A 92 22.97 5.28 -8.11
CA PRO A 92 21.88 6.22 -7.88
C PRO A 92 20.63 5.87 -8.70
N GLY A 93 19.46 5.87 -8.06
CA GLY A 93 18.19 5.53 -8.69
C GLY A 93 17.92 4.03 -8.84
N LEU A 94 18.78 3.16 -8.31
CA LEU A 94 18.49 1.73 -8.16
C LEU A 94 17.91 1.47 -6.75
N ALA A 95 16.72 0.90 -6.72
CA ALA A 95 16.07 0.37 -5.54
C ALA A 95 16.29 -1.15 -5.47
N LEU A 96 16.87 -1.63 -4.39
CA LEU A 96 17.02 -3.04 -4.11
C LEU A 96 15.94 -3.47 -3.12
N VAL A 97 15.18 -4.50 -3.45
CA VAL A 97 14.10 -5.01 -2.60
C VAL A 97 14.29 -6.50 -2.37
N SER A 98 14.32 -6.89 -1.11
CA SER A 98 14.37 -8.30 -0.71
C SER A 98 13.07 -8.67 0.03
N VAL A 99 12.44 -9.75 -0.39
CA VAL A 99 11.20 -10.30 0.21
C VAL A 99 11.47 -11.68 0.77
N ASN A 100 11.24 -11.87 2.07
CA ASN A 100 11.51 -13.10 2.80
C ASN A 100 10.37 -14.12 2.59
N ARG A 101 10.39 -14.83 1.45
CA ARG A 101 9.38 -15.86 1.18
C ARG A 101 9.40 -17.02 2.19
N GLN A 102 10.53 -17.28 2.84
CA GLN A 102 10.60 -18.33 3.85
C GLN A 102 9.76 -17.97 5.09
N LEU A 103 9.81 -16.71 5.51
CA LEU A 103 8.99 -16.21 6.62
C LEU A 103 7.52 -16.04 6.21
N ILE A 104 7.26 -15.69 4.96
CA ILE A 104 5.89 -15.54 4.42
C ILE A 104 5.20 -16.89 4.29
N GLY A 105 5.92 -17.96 3.86
CA GLY A 105 5.34 -19.28 3.63
C GLY A 105 4.27 -19.26 2.53
N ASP A 106 3.25 -20.11 2.66
CA ASP A 106 2.15 -20.26 1.70
C ASP A 106 1.03 -19.21 1.92
N ARG A 107 1.42 -17.93 2.03
CA ARG A 107 0.50 -16.80 2.27
C ARG A 107 0.61 -15.75 1.16
N PRO A 108 -0.09 -15.96 0.03
CA PRO A 108 -0.02 -15.05 -1.12
C PRO A 108 -0.54 -13.63 -0.80
N ASP A 109 -1.48 -13.50 0.13
CA ASP A 109 -1.98 -12.22 0.63
C ASP A 109 -0.90 -11.42 1.37
N LEU A 110 -0.05 -12.11 2.14
CA LEU A 110 1.06 -11.52 2.85
C LEU A 110 2.20 -11.14 1.89
N GLU A 111 2.52 -12.00 0.91
CA GLU A 111 3.50 -11.67 -0.13
C GLU A 111 3.05 -10.42 -0.90
N LEU A 112 1.79 -10.40 -1.37
CA LEU A 112 1.24 -9.27 -2.09
C LEU A 112 1.29 -7.97 -1.28
N SER A 113 0.92 -8.03 0.01
CA SER A 113 0.95 -6.83 0.87
C SER A 113 2.38 -6.39 1.17
N THR A 114 3.33 -7.31 1.38
CA THR A 114 4.74 -6.99 1.55
C THR A 114 5.29 -6.30 0.30
N VAL A 115 5.09 -6.89 -0.88
CA VAL A 115 5.54 -6.28 -2.14
C VAL A 115 4.92 -4.90 -2.36
N ALA A 116 3.61 -4.74 -2.12
CA ALA A 116 2.96 -3.45 -2.26
C ALA A 116 3.46 -2.38 -1.25
N HIS A 117 3.89 -2.82 -0.07
CA HIS A 117 4.54 -1.94 0.91
C HIS A 117 5.91 -1.47 0.41
N GLU A 118 6.75 -2.39 -0.07
CA GLU A 118 8.08 -2.05 -0.61
C GLU A 118 7.97 -1.17 -1.88
N VAL A 119 6.93 -1.37 -2.70
CA VAL A 119 6.60 -0.44 -3.81
C VAL A 119 6.35 0.98 -3.27
N GLY A 120 5.73 1.12 -2.11
CA GLY A 120 5.59 2.42 -1.44
C GLY A 120 6.95 3.09 -1.19
N HIS A 121 7.94 2.34 -0.69
CA HIS A 121 9.31 2.84 -0.51
C HIS A 121 10.00 3.17 -1.83
N ILE A 122 9.85 2.34 -2.86
CA ILE A 122 10.37 2.64 -4.21
C ILE A 122 9.83 3.99 -4.71
N VAL A 123 8.52 4.24 -4.56
CA VAL A 123 7.87 5.45 -5.06
C VAL A 123 8.30 6.69 -4.27
N PHE A 124 8.42 6.60 -2.95
CA PHE A 124 8.59 7.80 -2.11
C PHE A 124 10.01 7.98 -1.57
N ASP A 125 10.77 6.92 -1.39
CA ASP A 125 12.04 6.96 -0.68
C ASP A 125 13.24 6.67 -1.59
N ALA A 126 13.04 6.11 -2.81
CA ALA A 126 14.10 5.99 -3.81
C ALA A 126 14.44 7.33 -4.53
N PRO A 127 13.50 8.24 -4.86
CA PRO A 127 13.84 9.44 -5.62
C PRO A 127 14.91 10.33 -4.98
N PRO A 128 15.02 10.51 -3.64
CA PRO A 128 16.12 11.24 -3.04
C PRO A 128 17.51 10.66 -3.30
N SER A 129 17.66 9.34 -3.49
CA SER A 129 18.96 8.72 -3.75
C SER A 129 19.57 9.14 -5.10
N VAL A 130 18.76 9.66 -6.03
CA VAL A 130 19.25 10.16 -7.33
C VAL A 130 19.98 11.50 -7.17
N THR A 131 19.56 12.33 -6.22
CA THR A 131 20.12 13.67 -5.98
C THR A 131 21.14 13.69 -4.84
N GLU A 132 20.99 12.79 -3.87
CA GLU A 132 21.87 12.66 -2.72
C GLU A 132 22.46 11.23 -2.68
N PRO A 133 23.36 10.85 -3.60
CA PRO A 133 23.83 9.47 -3.73
C PRO A 133 24.63 8.97 -2.52
N THR A 134 25.11 9.85 -1.66
CA THR A 134 25.80 9.48 -0.41
C THR A 134 24.84 8.97 0.69
N ARG A 135 23.54 9.20 0.53
CA ARG A 135 22.51 8.81 1.50
C ARG A 135 22.10 7.36 1.25
N ARG A 136 22.56 6.45 2.10
CA ARG A 136 21.99 5.10 2.19
C ARG A 136 20.61 5.21 2.81
N TYR A 137 19.62 4.67 2.14
CA TYR A 137 18.30 4.48 2.71
C TYR A 137 18.05 2.98 2.87
N ARG A 138 17.66 2.58 4.06
CA ARG A 138 17.23 1.22 4.35
C ARG A 138 15.94 1.31 5.15
N SER A 139 14.86 0.81 4.60
CA SER A 139 13.62 0.58 5.34
C SER A 139 13.47 -0.92 5.59
N VAL A 140 13.04 -1.23 6.78
CA VAL A 140 12.79 -2.59 7.22
C VAL A 140 11.35 -2.61 7.71
N THR A 141 10.56 -3.56 7.26
CA THR A 141 9.22 -3.79 7.79
C THR A 141 9.33 -4.30 9.23
N ALA A 142 9.72 -3.40 10.13
CA ALA A 142 9.90 -3.65 11.55
C ALA A 142 8.63 -3.29 12.33
N GLY A 143 8.42 -3.95 13.47
CA GLY A 143 7.36 -3.58 14.39
C GLY A 143 7.48 -2.14 14.91
N PRO A 144 6.42 -1.58 15.51
CA PRO A 144 6.22 -0.13 15.73
C PRO A 144 7.16 0.56 16.72
N ASN A 145 8.12 -0.12 17.33
CA ASN A 145 8.73 0.35 18.59
C ASN A 145 10.14 0.95 18.49
N CYS A 146 10.77 1.08 17.31
CA CYS A 146 12.18 1.51 17.21
C CYS A 146 12.49 2.51 16.09
N LEU A 147 11.49 3.19 15.53
CA LEU A 147 11.72 4.09 14.39
C LEU A 147 11.91 5.54 14.88
N ASP A 148 12.92 6.22 14.36
CA ASP A 148 13.01 7.68 14.46
C ASP A 148 11.81 8.36 13.76
N GLY A 149 11.62 9.64 13.99
CA GLY A 149 10.48 10.36 13.45
C GLY A 149 10.44 10.40 11.91
N ALA A 150 11.57 10.28 11.22
CA ALA A 150 11.66 10.26 9.76
C ALA A 150 11.26 8.89 9.22
N SER A 151 11.85 7.83 9.76
CA SER A 151 11.52 6.44 9.41
C SER A 151 10.05 6.12 9.71
N ALA A 152 9.53 6.55 10.86
CA ALA A 152 8.11 6.37 11.19
C ALA A 152 7.16 7.10 10.20
N ARG A 153 7.58 8.24 9.63
CA ARG A 153 6.81 8.93 8.57
C ARG A 153 6.87 8.17 7.25
N ALA A 154 8.04 7.64 6.88
CA ALA A 154 8.22 6.82 5.68
C ALA A 154 7.35 5.55 5.76
N GLU A 155 7.40 4.82 6.87
CA GLU A 155 6.59 3.64 7.11
C GLU A 155 5.07 3.92 7.06
N ARG A 156 4.61 5.00 7.71
CA ARG A 156 3.19 5.39 7.62
C ARG A 156 2.77 5.71 6.20
N ARG A 157 3.65 6.35 5.42
CA ARG A 157 3.41 6.69 4.02
C ARG A 157 3.33 5.42 3.15
N ALA A 158 4.29 4.50 3.28
CA ALA A 158 4.30 3.21 2.58
C ALA A 158 3.05 2.39 2.92
N ASN A 159 2.68 2.29 4.21
CA ASN A 159 1.48 1.60 4.66
C ASN A 159 0.17 2.21 4.11
N GLU A 160 0.06 3.54 4.06
CA GLU A 160 -1.13 4.20 3.52
C GLU A 160 -1.23 4.03 2.00
N PHE A 161 -0.09 4.14 1.30
CA PHE A 161 0.01 3.89 -0.14
C PHE A 161 -0.35 2.44 -0.48
N MET A 162 0.29 1.44 0.17
CA MET A 162 -0.02 0.02 0.04
C MET A 162 -1.51 -0.23 0.19
N GLY A 163 -2.11 0.35 1.25
CA GLY A 163 -3.52 0.17 1.53
C GLY A 163 -4.43 0.68 0.41
N ALA A 164 -4.12 1.82 -0.18
CA ALA A 164 -4.88 2.38 -1.29
C ALA A 164 -4.58 1.71 -2.62
N LEU A 165 -3.37 1.19 -2.81
CA LEU A 165 -2.98 0.44 -3.99
C LEU A 165 -3.74 -0.89 -4.09
N LEU A 166 -3.76 -1.68 -3.00
CA LEU A 166 -4.41 -2.98 -2.97
C LEU A 166 -5.92 -2.87 -2.84
N VAL A 167 -6.41 -1.99 -1.98
CA VAL A 167 -7.84 -1.82 -1.67
C VAL A 167 -8.22 -0.34 -1.78
N PRO A 168 -8.43 0.18 -3.00
CA PRO A 168 -8.74 1.60 -3.19
C PRO A 168 -10.08 1.99 -2.57
N PRO A 169 -10.25 3.24 -2.09
CA PRO A 169 -11.47 3.68 -1.39
C PRO A 169 -12.76 3.52 -2.19
N ARG A 170 -12.76 3.94 -3.45
CA ARG A 170 -13.96 3.89 -4.31
C ARG A 170 -14.32 2.45 -4.72
N PRO A 171 -13.40 1.63 -5.23
CA PRO A 171 -13.65 0.21 -5.49
C PRO A 171 -14.15 -0.55 -4.27
N LEU A 172 -13.52 -0.37 -3.09
CA LEU A 172 -13.99 -1.02 -1.86
C LEU A 172 -15.42 -0.60 -1.52
N HIS A 173 -15.73 0.69 -1.58
CA HIS A 173 -17.08 1.18 -1.29
C HIS A 173 -18.12 0.61 -2.26
N LEU A 174 -17.83 0.57 -3.57
CA LEU A 174 -18.73 -0.04 -4.56
C LEU A 174 -18.99 -1.52 -4.29
N ARG A 175 -17.92 -2.28 -3.97
CA ARG A 175 -18.05 -3.70 -3.65
C ARG A 175 -18.80 -3.93 -2.34
N LEU A 176 -18.53 -3.11 -1.31
CA LEU A 176 -19.25 -3.12 -0.04
C LEU A 176 -20.75 -2.95 -0.25
N VAL A 177 -21.16 -1.93 -1.01
CA VAL A 177 -22.57 -1.66 -1.28
C VAL A 177 -23.23 -2.82 -2.06
N ALA A 178 -22.53 -3.38 -3.05
CA ALA A 178 -23.03 -4.50 -3.84
C ALA A 178 -23.22 -5.75 -2.97
N ARG A 179 -22.21 -6.10 -2.14
CA ARG A 179 -22.27 -7.25 -1.23
C ARG A 179 -23.33 -7.09 -0.16
N ALA A 180 -23.35 -5.94 0.52
CA ALA A 180 -24.37 -5.67 1.55
C ALA A 180 -25.79 -5.78 0.99
N ARG A 181 -26.01 -5.32 -0.25
CA ARG A 181 -27.32 -5.48 -0.92
C ARG A 181 -27.64 -6.94 -1.20
N SER A 182 -26.70 -7.72 -1.72
CA SER A 182 -26.92 -9.15 -2.02
C SER A 182 -27.19 -9.99 -0.78
N GLU A 183 -26.64 -9.59 0.36
CA GLU A 183 -26.80 -10.27 1.65
C GLU A 183 -27.97 -9.68 2.49
N GLY A 184 -28.71 -8.71 1.95
CA GLY A 184 -29.83 -8.08 2.64
C GLY A 184 -29.43 -7.24 3.87
N LEU A 185 -28.17 -6.83 3.94
CA LEU A 185 -27.67 -6.06 5.09
C LEU A 185 -28.16 -4.60 5.03
N PRO A 186 -28.61 -4.05 6.16
CA PRO A 186 -29.01 -2.65 6.21
C PRO A 186 -27.84 -1.72 5.97
N MET A 187 -28.09 -0.60 5.32
CA MET A 187 -27.11 0.47 5.14
C MET A 187 -27.70 1.80 5.55
N VAL A 188 -26.88 2.66 6.13
CA VAL A 188 -27.23 4.01 6.57
C VAL A 188 -26.51 5.07 5.74
N HIS A 189 -27.05 6.29 5.72
CA HIS A 189 -26.35 7.43 5.14
C HIS A 189 -25.50 8.09 6.22
N ALA A 190 -24.20 8.12 5.99
CA ALA A 190 -23.25 8.77 6.88
C ALA A 190 -22.11 9.41 6.07
N PRO A 191 -21.37 10.39 6.63
CA PRO A 191 -20.20 10.94 5.97
C PRO A 191 -19.17 9.85 5.69
N HIS A 192 -18.80 9.73 4.43
CA HIS A 192 -17.73 8.87 3.96
C HIS A 192 -16.59 9.76 3.45
N ARG A 193 -15.47 9.79 4.15
CA ARG A 193 -14.29 10.60 3.75
C ARG A 193 -14.64 12.05 3.43
N GLY A 194 -15.46 12.68 4.26
CA GLY A 194 -15.94 14.05 4.05
C GLY A 194 -17.01 14.21 2.97
N ARG A 195 -17.49 13.12 2.36
CA ARG A 195 -18.62 13.12 1.43
C ARG A 195 -19.92 12.88 2.21
N PRO A 196 -20.83 13.85 2.27
CA PRO A 196 -22.11 13.65 2.94
C PRO A 196 -22.98 12.64 2.17
N GLY A 197 -23.83 11.89 2.89
CA GLY A 197 -24.86 11.06 2.29
C GLY A 197 -24.42 9.75 1.61
N SER A 198 -23.16 9.31 1.80
CA SER A 198 -22.73 8.01 1.32
C SER A 198 -23.34 6.86 2.13
N ARG A 199 -23.73 5.78 1.46
CA ARG A 199 -24.19 4.56 2.12
C ARG A 199 -23.03 3.80 2.75
N VAL A 200 -23.14 3.52 4.04
CA VAL A 200 -22.15 2.77 4.82
C VAL A 200 -22.85 1.76 5.72
N LEU A 201 -22.10 0.82 6.28
CA LEU A 201 -22.62 -0.10 7.27
C LEU A 201 -22.96 0.64 8.58
N PRO A 202 -24.07 0.34 9.24
CA PRO A 202 -24.34 0.86 10.58
C PRO A 202 -23.36 0.28 11.62
N ALA A 203 -23.07 1.03 12.67
CA ALA A 203 -22.27 0.55 13.81
C ALA A 203 -22.88 -0.69 14.50
N SER A 204 -24.18 -0.84 14.38
CA SER A 204 -24.95 -1.98 14.92
C SER A 204 -24.96 -3.21 14.02
N THR A 205 -24.17 -3.23 12.92
CA THR A 205 -24.04 -4.44 12.08
C THR A 205 -23.57 -5.61 12.94
N GLN A 206 -24.31 -6.74 12.85
CA GLN A 206 -23.99 -7.93 13.63
C GLN A 206 -22.56 -8.41 13.34
N PRO A 207 -21.78 -8.81 14.36
CA PRO A 207 -20.37 -9.21 14.20
C PRO A 207 -20.17 -10.32 13.15
N ASP A 208 -21.03 -11.35 13.13
CA ASP A 208 -20.92 -12.44 12.16
C ASP A 208 -21.19 -11.99 10.72
N ALA A 209 -22.18 -11.12 10.52
CA ALA A 209 -22.46 -10.54 9.21
C ALA A 209 -21.31 -9.65 8.73
N LEU A 210 -20.72 -8.86 9.65
CA LEU A 210 -19.54 -8.05 9.33
C LEU A 210 -18.32 -8.93 9.00
N ALA A 211 -18.12 -10.03 9.74
CA ALA A 211 -17.03 -10.97 9.47
C ALA A 211 -17.21 -11.65 8.12
N GLY A 212 -18.40 -12.17 7.79
CA GLY A 212 -18.71 -12.77 6.50
C GLY A 212 -18.49 -11.80 5.33
N LEU A 213 -19.00 -10.57 5.46
CA LEU A 213 -18.81 -9.52 4.45
C LEU A 213 -17.34 -9.14 4.28
N THR A 214 -16.58 -9.06 5.39
CA THR A 214 -15.15 -8.77 5.38
C THR A 214 -14.37 -9.87 4.64
N ALA A 215 -14.66 -11.13 4.93
CA ALA A 215 -14.06 -12.28 4.26
C ALA A 215 -14.38 -12.30 2.75
N ALA A 216 -15.62 -12.02 2.37
CA ALA A 216 -16.01 -11.94 0.96
C ALA A 216 -15.28 -10.81 0.22
N LEU A 217 -15.11 -9.64 0.85
CA LEU A 217 -14.32 -8.54 0.30
C LEU A 217 -12.83 -8.88 0.24
N ALA A 218 -12.30 -9.58 1.24
CA ALA A 218 -10.90 -10.05 1.24
C ALA A 218 -10.62 -10.96 0.04
N GLY A 219 -11.51 -11.90 -0.25
CA GLY A 219 -11.44 -12.72 -1.45
C GLY A 219 -11.51 -11.92 -2.76
N ASP A 220 -12.38 -10.89 -2.83
CA ASP A 220 -12.49 -10.02 -4.01
C ASP A 220 -11.16 -9.27 -4.30
N PHE A 221 -10.45 -8.81 -3.27
CA PHE A 221 -9.24 -8.00 -3.41
C PHE A 221 -7.93 -8.80 -3.30
N GLY A 222 -7.98 -10.08 -2.94
CA GLY A 222 -6.80 -10.92 -2.76
C GLY A 222 -5.94 -10.52 -1.55
N VAL A 223 -6.57 -10.06 -0.48
CA VAL A 223 -5.92 -9.61 0.77
C VAL A 223 -6.53 -10.30 1.98
N SER A 224 -5.93 -10.17 3.17
CA SER A 224 -6.50 -10.73 4.38
C SER A 224 -7.76 -9.98 4.87
N ASP A 225 -8.60 -10.68 5.66
CA ASP A 225 -9.77 -10.09 6.34
C ASP A 225 -9.35 -8.91 7.23
N ARG A 226 -8.25 -9.05 7.96
CA ARG A 226 -7.69 -7.97 8.78
C ARG A 226 -7.35 -6.74 7.93
N PHE A 227 -6.82 -6.94 6.73
CA PHE A 227 -6.50 -5.84 5.82
C PHE A 227 -7.77 -5.09 5.43
N ILE A 228 -8.84 -5.80 5.04
CA ILE A 228 -10.14 -5.19 4.72
C ILE A 228 -10.72 -4.47 5.94
N ALA A 229 -10.72 -5.08 7.11
CA ALA A 229 -11.24 -4.46 8.34
C ALA A 229 -10.56 -3.12 8.64
N VAL A 230 -9.22 -3.05 8.47
CA VAL A 230 -8.47 -1.79 8.60
C VAL A 230 -8.90 -0.77 7.56
N ARG A 231 -9.11 -1.17 6.31
CA ARG A 231 -9.52 -0.24 5.24
C ARG A 231 -10.97 0.24 5.40
N LEU A 232 -11.90 -0.61 5.83
CA LEU A 232 -13.27 -0.20 6.13
C LEU A 232 -13.31 0.94 7.17
N ARG A 233 -12.54 0.80 8.26
CA ARG A 233 -12.41 1.86 9.29
C ARG A 233 -11.71 3.10 8.73
N ARG A 234 -10.56 2.90 8.07
CA ARG A 234 -9.76 4.01 7.52
C ARG A 234 -10.53 4.87 6.54
N TYR A 235 -11.43 4.26 5.77
CA TYR A 235 -12.28 4.95 4.80
C TYR A 235 -13.64 5.36 5.36
N ARG A 236 -13.88 5.10 6.67
CA ARG A 236 -15.16 5.40 7.34
C ARG A 236 -16.37 4.76 6.65
N LEU A 237 -16.22 3.48 6.28
CA LEU A 237 -17.29 2.71 5.64
C LEU A 237 -18.20 2.01 6.65
N ILE A 238 -17.91 2.16 7.94
CA ILE A 238 -18.75 1.77 9.07
C ILE A 238 -19.11 3.03 9.83
N ALA A 239 -20.40 3.27 10.08
CA ALA A 239 -20.89 4.46 10.80
C ALA A 239 -20.42 4.41 12.26
N GLY A 240 -19.99 5.55 12.81
CA GLY A 240 -19.55 5.65 14.20
C GLY A 240 -18.12 5.19 14.50
N ASP A 241 -17.40 4.64 13.55
CA ASP A 241 -15.99 4.19 13.68
C ASP A 241 -14.97 5.38 13.57
N GLY A 242 -15.35 6.53 14.02
CA GLY A 242 -14.60 7.78 13.88
C GLY A 242 -14.29 8.49 15.19
N ARG A 243 -13.63 7.82 16.14
CA ARG A 243 -12.89 8.49 17.22
C ARG A 243 -11.41 8.22 17.10
#